data_6195f7e8600cf0f3dc0b8c0ff4e3edb8
#
_entry.id   6195f7e8600cf0f3dc0b8c0ff4e3edb8
#
_cell.length_a   1.000
_cell.length_b   1.000
_cell.length_c   1.000
_cell.angle_alpha   90.00
_cell.angle_beta   90.00
_cell.angle_gamma   90.00
#
_symmetry.space_group_name_H-M   'P 1'
#
loop_
_entity.id
_entity.type
_entity.pdbx_description
1 polymer ?
#
loop_
_entity_poly.entity_id
_entity_poly.type
_entity_poly.pdbx_seq_one_letter_code
_entity_poly.pdbx_strand_id
1 'polypeptide(L)'
;MAVEPRLLLVTTEYSYGEVATGTLSNGKMWPGNMLIHGDNLLALRALEQDFAGQVKCIYIDPPYNTGSAFEHYDDNVEHSIWLSLMRERLVILRNLLAEDGFICCEIDDSEGQYLKVLMDEVFGRSNYLTTFYVRVRYPDKTLKQDMDFHKEIEQIHIYRKSYSAKPNRPSKKADFSKFNFYFEEGTPSESITLGGKKVEIFTADNWSVSKSEGSEDGRKEIWATGTILDGNSSGRFFRDYLAGRYQNDGYGVLYKVYGIGDDKFDFRYFTGPQKVGATKGKYFQGVPLSQLNDPAAVAYSPINNFYDFAANFGNCRTEGGVDFRGGKKPEILIKTILEWFTNESDLVLDSFLGSGTTAAVAHKMNRKWIGVELGEQAYTHCSPRLKRVISKKDNTGISKPVNWQGGGGFKFYELAPSLLNHDKYGNLVINKEYNADMLAAAMAKHQGFTFSPDAEIYWKQGNSTEHDFIFTTTQLITAEMLETIHDQLGEDESLLICCTKFQPECRNKFPNITIKKIPKVLLDTCEFDHDDYSLNIVSVPDIADDDRDDTELEENPMSDSESEQS
;
A
#
# COMPACT_ATOMS: atom_id res chain seq x y z
N MET A 1 15.56 -21.74 -10.56
CA MET A 1 15.32 -21.11 -11.90
C MET A 1 14.30 -19.99 -11.74
N ALA A 2 14.12 -19.12 -12.74
CA ALA A 2 13.08 -18.11 -12.67
C ALA A 2 11.69 -18.75 -12.83
N VAL A 3 10.66 -18.13 -12.28
CA VAL A 3 9.26 -18.56 -12.44
C VAL A 3 8.75 -18.18 -13.84
N GLU A 4 7.98 -19.04 -14.46
CA GLU A 4 7.43 -18.84 -15.80
C GLU A 4 6.48 -17.62 -15.87
N PRO A 5 6.68 -16.68 -16.81
CA PRO A 5 5.75 -15.57 -17.03
C PRO A 5 4.54 -16.05 -17.86
N ARG A 6 3.51 -16.54 -17.20
CA ARG A 6 2.30 -17.07 -17.84
C ARG A 6 1.46 -16.00 -18.54
N LEU A 7 0.62 -16.42 -19.48
CA LEU A 7 -0.43 -15.57 -20.03
C LEU A 7 -1.60 -15.45 -19.05
N LEU A 8 -2.30 -14.33 -19.14
CA LEU A 8 -3.57 -14.09 -18.45
C LEU A 8 -4.70 -14.19 -19.49
N LEU A 9 -5.58 -15.17 -19.33
CA LEU A 9 -6.69 -15.45 -20.24
C LEU A 9 -7.99 -14.87 -19.67
N VAL A 10 -8.67 -14.01 -20.43
CA VAL A 10 -9.94 -13.40 -20.00
C VAL A 10 -11.06 -14.44 -20.01
N THR A 11 -11.75 -14.59 -18.88
CA THR A 11 -12.95 -15.42 -18.75
C THR A 11 -14.19 -14.51 -18.67
N THR A 12 -14.90 -14.41 -19.78
CA THR A 12 -16.04 -13.48 -19.92
C THR A 12 -17.22 -13.80 -19.01
N GLU A 13 -17.44 -15.08 -18.70
CA GLU A 13 -18.51 -15.56 -17.83
C GLU A 13 -18.45 -14.96 -16.42
N TYR A 14 -17.25 -14.81 -15.87
CA TYR A 14 -17.02 -14.26 -14.54
C TYR A 14 -16.72 -12.78 -14.53
N SER A 15 -16.43 -12.18 -15.70
CA SER A 15 -16.27 -10.73 -15.87
C SER A 15 -17.62 -10.02 -15.71
N TYR A 16 -17.61 -8.73 -15.31
CA TYR A 16 -18.85 -8.01 -15.09
C TYR A 16 -18.72 -6.49 -15.23
N GLY A 17 -19.79 -5.86 -15.74
CA GLY A 17 -19.93 -4.42 -15.82
C GLY A 17 -19.19 -3.78 -16.98
N GLU A 18 -19.19 -2.46 -17.03
CA GLU A 18 -18.49 -1.67 -18.04
C GLU A 18 -17.05 -1.41 -17.56
N VAL A 19 -16.10 -2.00 -18.25
CA VAL A 19 -14.69 -1.95 -17.85
C VAL A 19 -14.02 -0.73 -18.47
N ALA A 20 -13.66 0.24 -17.63
CA ALA A 20 -12.91 1.41 -18.06
C ALA A 20 -11.46 1.02 -18.40
N THR A 21 -11.07 1.21 -19.64
CA THR A 21 -9.71 1.04 -20.15
C THR A 21 -8.98 2.39 -20.24
N GLY A 22 -7.68 2.37 -20.46
CA GLY A 22 -6.90 3.61 -20.58
C GLY A 22 -5.42 3.34 -20.83
N THR A 23 -4.60 4.33 -20.51
CA THR A 23 -3.14 4.23 -20.63
C THR A 23 -2.51 4.37 -19.24
N LEU A 24 -1.52 3.55 -18.95
CA LEU A 24 -0.68 3.62 -17.76
C LEU A 24 0.40 4.68 -17.93
N SER A 25 1.06 5.07 -16.84
CA SER A 25 2.14 6.08 -16.88
C SER A 25 3.36 5.63 -17.69
N ASN A 26 3.56 4.32 -17.86
CA ASN A 26 4.62 3.74 -18.71
C ASN A 26 4.23 3.64 -20.20
N GLY A 27 3.07 4.20 -20.59
CA GLY A 27 2.56 4.16 -21.97
C GLY A 27 1.83 2.87 -22.35
N LYS A 28 1.83 1.84 -21.50
CA LYS A 28 1.11 0.59 -21.77
C LYS A 28 -0.39 0.72 -21.49
N MET A 29 -1.16 -0.19 -22.08
CA MET A 29 -2.61 -0.20 -21.91
C MET A 29 -3.01 -0.63 -20.50
N TRP A 30 -3.89 0.14 -19.87
CA TRP A 30 -4.68 -0.31 -18.72
C TRP A 30 -5.90 -1.09 -19.21
N PRO A 31 -5.96 -2.42 -18.98
CA PRO A 31 -7.04 -3.26 -19.51
C PRO A 31 -8.35 -3.15 -18.73
N GLY A 32 -8.37 -2.38 -17.63
CA GLY A 32 -9.42 -2.32 -16.64
C GLY A 32 -9.08 -3.05 -15.36
N ASN A 33 -9.97 -3.00 -14.37
CA ASN A 33 -9.79 -3.74 -13.11
C ASN A 33 -9.72 -5.24 -13.37
N MET A 34 -8.84 -5.92 -12.63
CA MET A 34 -8.50 -7.32 -12.87
C MET A 34 -8.73 -8.17 -11.62
N LEU A 35 -9.53 -9.22 -11.75
CA LEU A 35 -9.60 -10.32 -10.78
C LEU A 35 -8.93 -11.53 -11.43
N ILE A 36 -7.83 -12.01 -10.85
CA ILE A 36 -7.01 -13.09 -11.40
C ILE A 36 -7.13 -14.30 -10.49
N HIS A 37 -7.54 -15.43 -11.05
CA HIS A 37 -7.53 -16.72 -10.36
C HIS A 37 -6.24 -17.48 -10.66
N GLY A 38 -5.59 -17.99 -9.62
CA GLY A 38 -4.41 -18.83 -9.68
C GLY A 38 -3.31 -18.45 -8.68
N ASP A 39 -2.19 -19.18 -8.73
CA ASP A 39 -1.04 -18.94 -7.87
C ASP A 39 -0.52 -17.50 -8.03
N ASN A 40 -0.34 -16.82 -6.90
CA ASN A 40 0.01 -15.41 -6.93
C ASN A 40 1.45 -15.14 -7.41
N LEU A 41 2.39 -16.07 -7.25
CA LEU A 41 3.75 -15.89 -7.77
C LEU A 41 3.74 -15.92 -9.32
N LEU A 42 2.97 -16.85 -9.91
CA LEU A 42 2.75 -16.92 -11.36
C LEU A 42 2.01 -15.68 -11.88
N ALA A 43 0.95 -15.26 -11.18
CA ALA A 43 0.19 -14.07 -11.54
C ALA A 43 1.05 -12.78 -11.44
N LEU A 44 1.84 -12.61 -10.38
CA LEU A 44 2.75 -11.48 -10.23
C LEU A 44 3.81 -11.45 -11.33
N ARG A 45 4.37 -12.62 -11.71
CA ARG A 45 5.27 -12.73 -12.87
C ARG A 45 4.57 -12.37 -14.18
N ALA A 46 3.32 -12.79 -14.34
CA ALA A 46 2.52 -12.42 -15.51
C ALA A 46 2.30 -10.91 -15.62
N LEU A 47 2.16 -10.22 -14.50
CA LEU A 47 1.92 -8.76 -14.44
C LEU A 47 3.19 -7.92 -14.61
N GLU A 48 4.36 -8.45 -14.27
CA GLU A 48 5.60 -7.67 -14.12
C GLU A 48 5.96 -6.88 -15.39
N GLN A 49 5.83 -7.49 -16.59
CA GLN A 49 6.17 -6.83 -17.85
C GLN A 49 5.33 -5.58 -18.13
N ASP A 50 4.05 -5.58 -17.73
CA ASP A 50 3.11 -4.50 -18.07
C ASP A 50 2.95 -3.49 -16.94
N PHE A 51 3.12 -3.92 -15.69
CA PHE A 51 2.80 -3.12 -14.50
C PHE A 51 4.02 -2.76 -13.64
N ALA A 52 5.26 -3.05 -14.07
CA ALA A 52 6.44 -2.60 -13.34
C ALA A 52 6.41 -1.08 -13.12
N GLY A 53 6.56 -0.65 -11.86
CA GLY A 53 6.55 0.75 -11.48
C GLY A 53 5.19 1.46 -11.55
N GLN A 54 4.06 0.72 -11.63
CA GLN A 54 2.72 1.32 -11.82
C GLN A 54 1.84 1.29 -10.58
N VAL A 55 2.10 0.40 -9.63
CA VAL A 55 1.22 0.19 -8.47
C VAL A 55 1.49 1.24 -7.40
N LYS A 56 0.45 1.99 -7.01
CA LYS A 56 0.56 3.02 -5.97
C LYS A 56 0.52 2.46 -4.57
N CYS A 57 -0.34 1.49 -4.32
CA CYS A 57 -0.47 0.86 -3.01
C CYS A 57 -0.65 -0.65 -3.16
N ILE A 58 0.18 -1.40 -2.47
CA ILE A 58 0.02 -2.83 -2.28
C ILE A 58 -0.48 -3.04 -0.85
N TYR A 59 -1.59 -3.74 -0.71
CA TYR A 59 -2.03 -4.32 0.56
C TYR A 59 -2.08 -5.82 0.40
N ILE A 60 -1.46 -6.55 1.32
CA ILE A 60 -1.48 -8.01 1.35
C ILE A 60 -1.69 -8.53 2.77
N ASP A 61 -2.45 -9.61 2.86
CA ASP A 61 -2.75 -10.38 4.07
C ASP A 61 -2.34 -11.85 3.83
N PRO A 62 -1.02 -12.16 3.89
CA PRO A 62 -0.56 -13.52 3.62
C PRO A 62 -0.96 -14.48 4.75
N PRO A 63 -0.98 -15.81 4.51
CA PRO A 63 -1.21 -16.80 5.57
C PRO A 63 -0.24 -16.61 6.73
N TYR A 64 -0.75 -16.63 7.97
CA TYR A 64 0.02 -16.29 9.18
C TYR A 64 0.90 -17.41 9.71
N ASN A 65 0.91 -18.59 9.08
CA ASN A 65 1.72 -19.75 9.48
C ASN A 65 1.47 -20.19 10.94
N THR A 66 0.22 -20.19 11.37
CA THR A 66 -0.16 -20.45 12.77
C THR A 66 -0.18 -21.92 13.20
N GLY A 67 0.59 -22.79 12.54
CA GLY A 67 1.02 -24.08 13.13
C GLY A 67 0.00 -25.20 13.29
N SER A 68 -1.22 -25.07 12.83
CA SER A 68 -2.20 -26.18 12.96
C SER A 68 -2.11 -27.26 11.86
N ALA A 69 -1.28 -27.04 10.84
CA ALA A 69 -1.12 -27.96 9.72
C ALA A 69 0.15 -28.85 9.78
N PHE A 70 1.05 -28.64 10.75
CA PHE A 70 2.40 -29.20 10.72
C PHE A 70 2.79 -29.97 11.97
N GLU A 71 1.94 -30.87 12.48
CA GLU A 71 2.26 -31.69 13.68
C GLU A 71 3.50 -32.59 13.56
N HIS A 72 4.18 -32.62 12.39
CA HIS A 72 5.27 -33.59 12.11
C HIS A 72 6.54 -33.01 11.51
N TYR A 73 6.72 -31.68 11.41
CA TYR A 73 7.91 -31.04 10.86
C TYR A 73 8.66 -30.18 11.89
N ASP A 74 9.97 -30.07 11.70
CA ASP A 74 10.82 -29.21 12.49
C ASP A 74 10.42 -27.72 12.26
N ASP A 75 10.02 -27.01 13.32
CA ASP A 75 9.54 -25.63 13.30
C ASP A 75 10.45 -24.67 12.51
N ASN A 76 11.77 -24.90 12.54
CA ASN A 76 12.74 -24.08 11.83
C ASN A 76 12.71 -24.23 10.30
N VAL A 77 12.36 -25.41 9.80
CA VAL A 77 12.29 -25.67 8.34
C VAL A 77 11.03 -25.04 7.75
N GLU A 78 9.94 -25.18 8.42
CA GLU A 78 8.64 -24.59 8.03
C GLU A 78 8.73 -23.06 7.95
N HIS A 79 9.29 -22.45 8.97
CA HIS A 79 9.52 -21.03 9.05
C HIS A 79 10.41 -20.52 7.89
N SER A 80 11.49 -21.22 7.60
CA SER A 80 12.39 -20.87 6.49
C SER A 80 11.73 -21.02 5.11
N ILE A 81 10.85 -21.99 4.95
CA ILE A 81 10.07 -22.19 3.73
C ILE A 81 9.09 -21.03 3.54
N TRP A 82 8.34 -20.68 4.60
CA TRP A 82 7.41 -19.54 4.57
C TRP A 82 8.12 -18.23 4.20
N LEU A 83 9.28 -17.95 4.81
CA LEU A 83 10.09 -16.77 4.50
C LEU A 83 10.59 -16.79 3.04
N SER A 84 11.00 -17.94 2.53
CA SER A 84 11.46 -18.09 1.14
C SER A 84 10.33 -17.79 0.16
N LEU A 85 9.13 -18.30 0.40
CA LEU A 85 7.93 -18.02 -0.40
C LEU A 85 7.56 -16.55 -0.39
N MET A 86 7.57 -15.93 0.77
CA MET A 86 7.27 -14.50 0.91
C MET A 86 8.33 -13.65 0.21
N ARG A 87 9.61 -14.03 0.30
CA ARG A 87 10.71 -13.28 -0.31
C ARG A 87 10.54 -13.12 -1.81
N GLU A 88 10.24 -14.20 -2.52
CA GLU A 88 10.08 -14.16 -3.98
C GLU A 88 8.92 -13.23 -4.39
N ARG A 89 7.80 -13.32 -3.68
CA ARG A 89 6.65 -12.46 -3.91
C ARG A 89 6.94 -10.99 -3.60
N LEU A 90 7.57 -10.71 -2.47
CA LEU A 90 7.93 -9.35 -2.05
C LEU A 90 8.89 -8.67 -3.03
N VAL A 91 9.83 -9.43 -3.63
CA VAL A 91 10.75 -8.91 -4.65
C VAL A 91 9.97 -8.43 -5.88
N ILE A 92 9.02 -9.23 -6.39
CA ILE A 92 8.21 -8.85 -7.55
C ILE A 92 7.27 -7.70 -7.18
N LEU A 93 6.62 -7.76 -6.02
CA LEU A 93 5.77 -6.67 -5.52
C LEU A 93 6.53 -5.35 -5.43
N ARG A 94 7.79 -5.38 -4.99
CA ARG A 94 8.65 -4.19 -5.00
C ARG A 94 8.90 -3.66 -6.41
N ASN A 95 9.07 -4.53 -7.41
CA ASN A 95 9.24 -4.12 -8.81
C ASN A 95 7.97 -3.48 -9.38
N LEU A 96 6.80 -4.01 -9.02
CA LEU A 96 5.50 -3.48 -9.43
C LEU A 96 5.19 -2.10 -8.82
N LEU A 97 5.71 -1.79 -7.62
CA LEU A 97 5.48 -0.50 -6.97
C LEU A 97 6.02 0.67 -7.77
N ALA A 98 5.21 1.71 -7.89
CA ALA A 98 5.62 3.03 -8.34
C ALA A 98 6.69 3.63 -7.41
N GLU A 99 7.53 4.55 -7.91
CA GLU A 99 8.56 5.19 -7.09
C GLU A 99 7.99 5.92 -5.86
N ASP A 100 6.77 6.44 -5.97
CA ASP A 100 6.01 7.07 -4.89
C ASP A 100 4.98 6.13 -4.25
N GLY A 101 5.15 4.82 -4.41
CA GLY A 101 4.23 3.79 -3.93
C GLY A 101 4.54 3.27 -2.53
N PHE A 102 3.56 2.54 -1.97
CA PHE A 102 3.59 1.98 -0.62
C PHE A 102 3.19 0.51 -0.63
N ILE A 103 3.76 -0.26 0.30
CA ILE A 103 3.30 -1.60 0.62
C ILE A 103 2.89 -1.67 2.10
N CYS A 104 1.74 -2.28 2.35
CA CYS A 104 1.16 -2.57 3.64
C CYS A 104 0.98 -4.08 3.75
N CYS A 105 1.75 -4.73 4.61
CA CYS A 105 1.69 -6.17 4.81
C CYS A 105 1.15 -6.48 6.20
N GLU A 106 -0.04 -7.06 6.25
CA GLU A 106 -0.70 -7.46 7.50
C GLU A 106 -0.19 -8.83 7.94
N ILE A 107 -0.03 -9.02 9.24
CA ILE A 107 0.51 -10.24 9.85
C ILE A 107 0.20 -10.25 11.35
N ASP A 108 0.13 -11.41 11.96
CA ASP A 108 0.09 -11.56 13.41
C ASP A 108 1.49 -11.65 14.04
N ASP A 109 1.54 -11.92 15.33
CA ASP A 109 2.80 -12.01 16.08
C ASP A 109 3.59 -13.31 15.83
N SER A 110 3.01 -14.31 15.13
CA SER A 110 3.69 -15.57 14.82
C SER A 110 4.87 -15.36 13.87
N GLU A 111 4.65 -14.64 12.77
CA GLU A 111 5.67 -14.36 11.75
C GLU A 111 6.05 -12.87 11.64
N GLY A 112 5.36 -11.99 12.37
CA GLY A 112 5.47 -10.54 12.21
C GLY A 112 6.90 -10.01 12.31
N GLN A 113 7.69 -10.53 13.25
CA GLN A 113 9.05 -10.05 13.48
C GLN A 113 10.00 -10.48 12.35
N TYR A 114 9.84 -11.69 11.86
CA TYR A 114 10.66 -12.24 10.76
C TYR A 114 10.28 -11.61 9.42
N LEU A 115 8.98 -11.42 9.18
CA LEU A 115 8.48 -10.67 8.02
C LEU A 115 9.06 -9.24 8.00
N LYS A 116 9.11 -8.59 9.17
CA LYS A 116 9.70 -7.25 9.29
C LYS A 116 11.17 -7.22 8.83
N VAL A 117 11.96 -8.21 9.24
CA VAL A 117 13.37 -8.32 8.85
C VAL A 117 13.50 -8.60 7.35
N LEU A 118 12.67 -9.50 6.81
CA LEU A 118 12.64 -9.79 5.38
C LEU A 118 12.24 -8.56 4.55
N MET A 119 11.25 -7.79 5.01
CA MET A 119 10.88 -6.54 4.34
C MET A 119 11.98 -5.47 4.43
N ASP A 120 12.75 -5.42 5.52
CA ASP A 120 13.95 -4.56 5.62
C ASP A 120 15.00 -4.92 4.56
N GLU A 121 15.19 -6.23 4.27
CA GLU A 121 16.08 -6.69 3.21
C GLU A 121 15.57 -6.29 1.83
N VAL A 122 14.30 -6.57 1.54
CA VAL A 122 13.73 -6.37 0.21
C VAL A 122 13.53 -4.89 -0.11
N PHE A 123 12.92 -4.12 0.78
CA PHE A 123 12.55 -2.70 0.53
C PHE A 123 13.61 -1.71 1.00
N GLY A 124 14.54 -2.15 1.86
CA GLY A 124 15.51 -1.30 2.52
C GLY A 124 14.97 -0.72 3.84
N ARG A 125 15.72 -0.89 4.93
CA ARG A 125 15.35 -0.44 6.27
C ARG A 125 15.01 1.06 6.35
N SER A 126 15.67 1.90 5.55
CA SER A 126 15.41 3.35 5.47
C SER A 126 14.06 3.71 4.85
N ASN A 127 13.41 2.76 4.19
CA ASN A 127 12.09 2.91 3.59
C ASN A 127 10.96 2.41 4.49
N TYR A 128 11.28 1.84 5.65
CA TYR A 128 10.29 1.55 6.67
C TYR A 128 9.69 2.86 7.22
N LEU A 129 8.36 2.95 7.25
CA LEU A 129 7.64 4.11 7.76
C LEU A 129 7.16 3.88 9.19
N THR A 130 6.38 2.83 9.40
CA THR A 130 5.78 2.50 10.68
C THR A 130 5.18 1.09 10.64
N THR A 131 4.77 0.60 11.81
CA THR A 131 3.83 -0.52 11.94
C THR A 131 2.52 0.02 12.48
N PHE A 132 1.40 -0.26 11.81
CA PHE A 132 0.09 -0.07 12.39
C PHE A 132 -0.24 -1.26 13.28
N TYR A 133 -0.69 -0.97 14.49
CA TYR A 133 -1.19 -1.94 15.45
C TYR A 133 -2.71 -1.86 15.42
N VAL A 134 -3.33 -2.94 14.99
CA VAL A 134 -4.77 -3.01 14.76
C VAL A 134 -5.38 -3.92 15.80
N ARG A 135 -6.24 -3.37 16.68
CA ARG A 135 -7.02 -4.20 17.57
C ARG A 135 -8.12 -4.88 16.78
N VAL A 136 -8.08 -6.22 16.76
CA VAL A 136 -8.98 -7.07 15.99
C VAL A 136 -9.99 -7.82 16.88
N ARG A 137 -9.76 -7.86 18.20
CA ARG A 137 -10.62 -8.55 19.19
C ARG A 137 -10.85 -7.71 20.42
N TYR A 138 -12.01 -7.90 21.03
CA TYR A 138 -12.31 -7.26 22.30
C TYR A 138 -11.48 -7.87 23.43
N PRO A 139 -11.05 -7.08 24.43
CA PRO A 139 -10.28 -7.57 25.57
C PRO A 139 -10.97 -8.70 26.37
N ASP A 140 -12.31 -8.68 26.39
CA ASP A 140 -13.12 -9.59 27.19
C ASP A 140 -13.54 -10.86 26.45
N LYS A 141 -13.21 -11.00 25.15
CA LYS A 141 -13.57 -12.16 24.34
C LYS A 141 -12.33 -12.95 23.95
N THR A 142 -12.06 -14.01 24.69
CA THR A 142 -10.98 -14.97 24.39
C THR A 142 -11.45 -15.99 23.35
N LEU A 143 -10.56 -16.41 22.44
CA LEU A 143 -10.84 -17.46 21.46
C LEU A 143 -11.01 -18.84 22.10
N LYS A 144 -10.24 -19.11 23.16
CA LYS A 144 -10.31 -20.35 23.96
C LYS A 144 -10.09 -19.99 25.42
N GLN A 145 -10.76 -20.71 26.32
CA GLN A 145 -10.66 -20.44 27.76
C GLN A 145 -9.32 -20.87 28.38
N ASP A 146 -8.52 -21.66 27.66
CA ASP A 146 -7.24 -22.24 28.09
C ASP A 146 -6.03 -21.51 27.49
N MET A 147 -6.21 -20.30 26.92
CA MET A 147 -5.11 -19.50 26.40
C MET A 147 -4.42 -18.70 27.52
N ASP A 148 -3.10 -18.82 27.62
CA ASP A 148 -2.28 -18.02 28.55
C ASP A 148 -2.26 -16.53 28.20
N PHE A 149 -2.31 -16.21 26.91
CA PHE A 149 -2.27 -14.82 26.40
C PHE A 149 -3.36 -14.60 25.37
N HIS A 150 -4.07 -13.48 25.52
CA HIS A 150 -5.09 -13.08 24.57
C HIS A 150 -4.49 -12.30 23.40
N LYS A 151 -4.69 -12.79 22.17
CA LYS A 151 -4.20 -12.15 20.95
C LYS A 151 -5.22 -11.08 20.47
N GLU A 152 -5.07 -9.85 20.92
CA GLU A 152 -5.98 -8.75 20.58
C GLU A 152 -5.57 -8.00 19.32
N ILE A 153 -4.28 -8.05 18.94
CA ILE A 153 -3.67 -7.13 17.99
C ILE A 153 -3.05 -7.89 16.82
N GLU A 154 -3.31 -7.38 15.62
CA GLU A 154 -2.54 -7.70 14.41
C GLU A 154 -1.67 -6.50 14.01
N GLN A 155 -0.64 -6.74 13.20
CA GLN A 155 0.35 -5.76 12.79
C GLN A 155 0.27 -5.54 11.29
N ILE A 156 0.42 -4.28 10.83
CA ILE A 156 0.58 -3.98 9.41
C ILE A 156 1.90 -3.24 9.24
N HIS A 157 2.90 -3.91 8.65
CA HIS A 157 4.18 -3.31 8.33
C HIS A 157 4.07 -2.44 7.08
N ILE A 158 4.49 -1.18 7.17
CA ILE A 158 4.34 -0.20 6.10
C ILE A 158 5.70 0.28 5.63
N TYR A 159 5.94 0.07 4.33
CA TYR A 159 7.13 0.53 3.63
C TYR A 159 6.74 1.39 2.44
N ARG A 160 7.63 2.29 2.08
CA ARG A 160 7.58 3.02 0.81
C ARG A 160 8.59 2.46 -0.18
N LYS A 161 8.36 2.68 -1.48
CA LYS A 161 9.34 2.32 -2.52
C LYS A 161 10.59 3.20 -2.42
N SER A 162 10.40 4.52 -2.32
CA SER A 162 11.47 5.51 -2.21
C SER A 162 11.06 6.73 -1.38
N TYR A 163 11.97 7.68 -1.19
CA TYR A 163 11.71 8.94 -0.47
C TYR A 163 10.72 9.88 -1.17
N SER A 164 10.40 9.64 -2.45
CA SER A 164 9.36 10.40 -3.17
C SER A 164 7.95 10.09 -2.66
N ALA A 165 7.73 8.91 -2.10
CA ALA A 165 6.45 8.49 -1.53
C ALA A 165 6.13 9.28 -0.25
N LYS A 166 5.01 10.00 -0.28
CA LYS A 166 4.50 10.79 0.84
C LYS A 166 3.06 10.38 1.14
N PRO A 167 2.75 9.97 2.38
CA PRO A 167 1.38 9.64 2.75
C PRO A 167 0.49 10.89 2.80
N ASN A 168 -0.80 10.70 2.60
CA ASN A 168 -1.83 11.72 2.75
C ASN A 168 -2.06 11.98 4.26
N ARG A 169 -1.39 12.97 4.81
CA ARG A 169 -1.54 13.29 6.23
C ARG A 169 -2.85 14.04 6.50
N PRO A 170 -3.51 13.79 7.66
CA PRO A 170 -4.68 14.56 8.05
C PRO A 170 -4.32 16.05 8.12
N SER A 171 -5.11 16.87 7.44
CA SER A 171 -4.93 18.31 7.46
C SER A 171 -6.10 19.00 8.15
N LYS A 172 -5.82 20.03 8.91
CA LYS A 172 -6.82 20.92 9.51
C LYS A 172 -6.56 22.33 9.01
N LYS A 173 -7.63 23.09 8.81
CA LYS A 173 -7.51 24.52 8.58
C LYS A 173 -6.73 25.15 9.72
N ALA A 174 -5.85 26.11 9.42
CA ALA A 174 -5.10 26.80 10.45
C ALA A 174 -6.06 27.40 11.47
N ASP A 175 -5.84 27.07 12.73
CA ASP A 175 -6.63 27.57 13.87
C ASP A 175 -5.76 28.53 14.68
N PHE A 176 -6.10 29.80 14.64
CA PHE A 176 -5.41 30.84 15.36
C PHE A 176 -6.01 31.15 16.74
N SER A 177 -7.02 30.41 17.19
CA SER A 177 -7.70 30.65 18.48
C SER A 177 -6.76 30.69 19.68
N LYS A 178 -5.64 29.96 19.61
CA LYS A 178 -4.59 29.94 20.67
C LYS A 178 -3.59 31.08 20.59
N PHE A 179 -3.60 31.87 19.50
CA PHE A 179 -2.73 33.03 19.30
C PHE A 179 -3.43 34.28 19.80
N ASN A 180 -3.74 34.31 21.08
CA ASN A 180 -4.63 35.28 21.71
C ASN A 180 -3.94 36.22 22.70
N PHE A 181 -2.61 36.24 22.76
CA PHE A 181 -1.82 37.15 23.58
C PHE A 181 -1.27 38.31 22.75
N TYR A 182 -1.48 39.54 23.23
CA TYR A 182 -1.04 40.79 22.62
C TYR A 182 -0.18 41.56 23.63
N PHE A 183 1.00 42.00 23.20
CA PHE A 183 1.97 42.67 24.06
C PHE A 183 2.04 44.15 23.71
N GLU A 184 2.02 44.96 24.74
CA GLU A 184 2.40 46.37 24.69
C GLU A 184 3.72 46.54 25.45
N GLU A 185 4.72 47.13 24.78
CA GLU A 185 6.06 47.33 25.33
C GLU A 185 6.41 48.80 25.34
N GLY A 186 7.01 49.25 26.46
CA GLY A 186 7.59 50.57 26.56
C GLY A 186 9.04 50.61 26.07
N THR A 187 9.85 51.47 26.69
CA THR A 187 11.29 51.54 26.39
C THR A 187 12.03 50.44 27.15
N PRO A 188 12.89 49.63 26.51
CA PRO A 188 13.67 48.62 27.21
C PRO A 188 14.61 49.26 28.23
N SER A 189 14.71 48.68 29.40
CA SER A 189 15.62 49.13 30.43
C SER A 189 17.08 48.82 30.11
N GLU A 190 17.29 47.73 29.36
CA GLU A 190 18.62 47.29 28.95
C GLU A 190 18.54 46.52 27.63
N SER A 191 19.62 46.55 26.85
CA SER A 191 19.80 45.74 25.66
C SER A 191 21.15 45.03 25.71
N ILE A 192 21.12 43.69 25.75
CA ILE A 192 22.30 42.83 25.91
C ILE A 192 22.37 41.75 24.85
N THR A 193 23.52 41.07 24.77
CA THR A 193 23.67 39.88 23.90
C THR A 193 23.80 38.63 24.77
N LEU A 194 22.91 37.67 24.58
CA LEU A 194 22.93 36.38 25.26
C LEU A 194 22.91 35.26 24.20
N GLY A 195 23.81 34.28 24.31
CA GLY A 195 23.89 33.19 23.38
C GLY A 195 23.98 33.63 21.91
N GLY A 196 24.65 34.75 21.63
CA GLY A 196 24.77 35.32 20.30
C GLY A 196 23.50 36.02 19.76
N LYS A 197 22.47 36.22 20.62
CA LYS A 197 21.19 36.85 20.25
C LYS A 197 21.01 38.18 20.99
N LYS A 198 20.50 39.22 20.31
CA LYS A 198 20.07 40.45 20.94
C LYS A 198 18.88 40.18 21.84
N VAL A 199 18.93 40.67 23.08
CA VAL A 199 17.88 40.57 24.09
C VAL A 199 17.61 41.97 24.65
N GLU A 200 16.38 42.43 24.54
CA GLU A 200 15.89 43.64 25.19
C GLU A 200 15.12 43.26 26.44
N ILE A 201 15.39 43.96 27.54
CA ILE A 201 14.85 43.67 28.86
C ILE A 201 13.90 44.81 29.26
N PHE A 202 12.70 44.41 29.69
CA PHE A 202 11.67 45.35 30.15
C PHE A 202 11.33 45.03 31.62
N THR A 203 11.39 46.02 32.47
CA THR A 203 10.99 45.89 33.89
C THR A 203 9.48 45.63 34.02
N ALA A 204 9.05 45.07 35.13
CA ALA A 204 7.67 44.64 35.35
C ALA A 204 6.59 45.71 35.14
N ASP A 205 6.95 46.97 35.29
CA ASP A 205 6.11 48.18 35.13
C ASP A 205 6.13 48.77 33.72
N ASN A 206 6.96 48.24 32.81
CA ASN A 206 7.21 48.83 31.50
C ASN A 206 6.73 47.95 30.34
N TRP A 207 5.85 47.00 30.59
CA TRP A 207 5.19 46.18 29.60
C TRP A 207 3.85 45.67 30.11
N SER A 208 2.94 45.37 29.21
CA SER A 208 1.68 44.71 29.50
C SER A 208 1.35 43.61 28.51
N VAL A 209 0.48 42.69 28.89
CA VAL A 209 -0.05 41.65 28.05
C VAL A 209 -1.56 41.54 28.22
N SER A 210 -2.28 41.60 27.12
CA SER A 210 -3.73 41.43 27.08
C SER A 210 -4.11 40.13 26.31
N LYS A 211 -5.33 39.67 26.56
CA LYS A 211 -5.94 38.57 25.79
C LYS A 211 -7.13 39.10 25.01
N SER A 212 -7.22 38.68 23.75
CA SER A 212 -8.35 38.95 22.86
C SER A 212 -8.66 37.72 22.02
N GLU A 213 -9.51 37.82 21.01
CA GLU A 213 -9.69 36.76 20.03
C GLU A 213 -8.35 36.45 19.38
N GLY A 214 -8.09 35.15 19.16
CA GLY A 214 -6.87 34.70 18.53
C GLY A 214 -6.84 35.10 17.05
N SER A 215 -5.71 35.64 16.61
CA SER A 215 -5.45 36.00 15.23
C SER A 215 -3.99 35.77 14.86
N GLU A 216 -3.66 35.94 13.58
CA GLU A 216 -2.28 35.85 13.09
C GLU A 216 -1.38 36.96 13.62
N ASP A 217 -1.93 38.04 14.15
CA ASP A 217 -1.19 39.12 14.82
C ASP A 217 -0.93 38.84 16.29
N GLY A 218 -1.62 37.85 16.86
CA GLY A 218 -1.48 37.43 18.24
C GLY A 218 -0.32 36.44 18.44
N ARG A 219 -0.09 36.13 19.71
CA ARG A 219 0.94 35.17 20.14
C ARG A 219 0.36 34.06 20.98
N LYS A 220 0.94 32.86 20.85
CA LYS A 220 0.60 31.66 21.62
C LYS A 220 1.54 31.52 22.79
N GLU A 221 0.97 31.34 24.00
CA GLU A 221 1.72 31.06 25.24
C GLU A 221 2.25 29.62 25.26
N ILE A 222 3.51 29.44 25.64
CA ILE A 222 4.16 28.15 25.82
C ILE A 222 5.01 28.20 27.10
N TRP A 223 4.93 27.15 27.91
CA TRP A 223 5.76 27.02 29.09
C TRP A 223 7.23 26.78 28.74
N ALA A 224 8.12 27.61 29.26
CA ALA A 224 9.56 27.42 29.21
C ALA A 224 10.00 26.62 30.44
N THR A 225 9.84 25.31 30.40
CA THR A 225 10.30 24.42 31.48
C THR A 225 11.69 23.89 31.19
N GLY A 226 12.46 23.57 32.23
CA GLY A 226 13.83 23.05 32.12
C GLY A 226 13.93 21.63 31.50
N THR A 227 12.82 20.96 31.26
CA THR A 227 12.75 19.69 30.55
C THR A 227 12.61 20.00 29.06
N ILE A 228 13.71 19.88 28.33
CA ILE A 228 13.73 20.15 26.90
C ILE A 228 13.79 18.85 26.17
N LEU A 229 12.75 18.63 25.39
CA LEU A 229 12.78 17.67 24.31
C LEU A 229 13.63 18.26 23.18
N ASP A 230 14.41 17.43 22.52
CA ASP A 230 15.20 17.81 21.36
C ASP A 230 14.36 18.57 20.33
N GLY A 231 14.87 19.72 19.88
CA GLY A 231 14.22 20.55 18.87
C GLY A 231 13.55 21.84 19.35
N ASN A 232 13.34 22.05 20.66
CA ASN A 232 12.76 23.30 21.14
C ASN A 232 13.84 24.35 21.47
N SER A 233 14.18 25.20 20.48
CA SER A 233 15.20 26.26 20.61
C SER A 233 14.88 27.28 21.69
N SER A 234 13.60 27.66 21.86
CA SER A 234 13.17 28.65 22.86
C SER A 234 13.31 28.16 24.29
N GLY A 235 12.90 26.92 24.56
CA GLY A 235 13.06 26.33 25.89
C GLY A 235 14.53 26.19 26.30
N ARG A 236 15.41 25.78 25.36
CA ARG A 236 16.87 25.73 25.57
C ARG A 236 17.43 27.10 25.87
N PHE A 237 17.05 28.11 25.06
CA PHE A 237 17.51 29.49 25.28
C PHE A 237 17.09 30.01 26.65
N PHE A 238 15.85 29.77 27.06
CA PHE A 238 15.38 30.14 28.39
C PHE A 238 16.21 29.49 29.50
N ARG A 239 16.41 28.18 29.44
CA ARG A 239 17.18 27.42 30.42
C ARG A 239 18.62 27.92 30.51
N ASP A 240 19.28 28.11 29.37
CA ASP A 240 20.72 28.37 29.33
C ASP A 240 21.07 29.82 29.62
N TYR A 241 20.15 30.77 29.33
CA TYR A 241 20.45 32.19 29.38
C TYR A 241 19.49 33.05 30.19
N LEU A 242 18.24 32.63 30.42
CA LEU A 242 17.22 33.46 31.09
C LEU A 242 16.78 32.95 32.46
N ALA A 243 16.83 31.63 32.71
CA ALA A 243 16.24 31.03 33.92
C ALA A 243 16.78 31.60 35.26
N GLY A 244 18.06 31.92 35.32
CA GLY A 244 18.71 32.46 36.52
C GLY A 244 18.71 33.99 36.65
N ARG A 245 18.31 34.71 35.61
CA ARG A 245 18.46 36.16 35.53
C ARG A 245 17.56 36.95 36.49
N TYR A 246 16.50 36.35 37.01
CA TYR A 246 15.64 37.01 38.01
C TYR A 246 16.38 37.50 39.24
N GLN A 247 17.57 36.97 39.52
CA GLN A 247 18.42 37.44 40.61
C GLN A 247 18.98 38.85 40.37
N ASN A 248 19.23 39.18 39.11
CA ASN A 248 19.76 40.47 38.68
C ASN A 248 18.66 41.41 38.19
N ASP A 249 17.74 40.87 37.36
CA ASP A 249 16.75 41.65 36.63
C ASP A 249 15.42 41.80 37.41
N GLY A 250 15.23 41.02 38.48
CA GLY A 250 13.99 41.02 39.27
C GLY A 250 12.92 40.07 38.75
N TYR A 251 11.75 40.12 39.38
CA TYR A 251 10.58 39.31 39.02
C TYR A 251 9.66 40.08 38.07
N GLY A 252 8.90 39.36 37.25
CA GLY A 252 7.93 39.96 36.34
C GLY A 252 8.53 40.59 35.07
N VAL A 253 9.80 40.33 34.79
CA VAL A 253 10.55 40.91 33.67
C VAL A 253 10.14 40.26 32.35
N LEU A 254 10.06 41.06 31.29
CA LEU A 254 9.90 40.59 29.92
C LEU A 254 11.23 40.67 29.17
N TYR A 255 11.57 39.61 28.47
CA TYR A 255 12.72 39.53 27.56
C TYR A 255 12.21 39.43 26.12
N LYS A 256 12.63 40.35 25.27
CA LYS A 256 12.40 40.32 23.82
C LYS A 256 13.66 39.80 23.15
N VAL A 257 13.62 38.55 22.66
CA VAL A 257 14.78 37.84 22.08
C VAL A 257 14.66 37.82 20.58
N TYR A 258 15.61 38.41 19.88
CA TYR A 258 15.63 38.49 18.43
C TYR A 258 16.30 37.28 17.78
N GLY A 259 15.90 36.97 16.54
CA GLY A 259 16.47 35.89 15.73
C GLY A 259 16.28 34.51 16.35
N ILE A 260 15.16 34.25 17.03
CA ILE A 260 14.81 32.96 17.60
C ILE A 260 13.48 32.46 17.03
N GLY A 261 13.52 31.30 16.37
CA GLY A 261 12.33 30.72 15.72
C GLY A 261 12.09 31.27 14.32
N ASP A 262 11.01 30.79 13.72
CA ASP A 262 10.54 31.07 12.34
C ASP A 262 9.17 31.77 12.34
N ASP A 263 8.89 32.54 13.38
CA ASP A 263 7.63 33.25 13.54
C ASP A 263 7.47 34.40 12.52
N LYS A 264 6.24 34.92 12.38
CA LYS A 264 5.92 36.18 11.71
C LYS A 264 6.79 37.34 12.23
N PHE A 265 7.09 37.28 13.52
CA PHE A 265 7.88 38.29 14.19
C PHE A 265 9.35 37.90 14.19
N ASP A 266 10.26 38.84 14.01
CA ASP A 266 11.70 38.63 14.08
C ASP A 266 12.21 38.34 15.52
N PHE A 267 11.31 38.15 16.47
CA PHE A 267 11.61 37.97 17.88
C PHE A 267 10.53 37.16 18.60
N ARG A 268 10.91 36.58 19.75
CA ARG A 268 9.96 35.99 20.70
C ARG A 268 10.03 36.72 22.05
N TYR A 269 8.88 36.81 22.71
CA TYR A 269 8.85 37.26 24.10
C TYR A 269 9.05 36.07 25.03
N PHE A 270 9.78 36.35 26.14
CA PHE A 270 9.95 35.46 27.26
C PHE A 270 9.62 36.19 28.54
N THR A 271 8.89 35.57 29.47
CA THR A 271 8.73 36.11 30.80
C THR A 271 9.62 35.37 31.78
N GLY A 272 10.30 36.11 32.62
CA GLY A 272 10.95 35.55 33.79
C GLY A 272 9.95 35.04 34.83
N PRO A 273 10.45 34.50 35.98
CA PRO A 273 9.60 34.15 37.11
C PRO A 273 8.77 35.36 37.58
N GLN A 274 7.48 35.13 37.83
CA GLN A 274 6.54 36.22 38.16
C GLN A 274 6.46 36.55 39.64
N LYS A 275 6.97 35.69 40.53
CA LYS A 275 6.91 35.85 41.98
C LYS A 275 8.03 35.11 42.69
N VAL A 276 8.32 35.50 43.92
CA VAL A 276 9.30 34.84 44.79
C VAL A 276 8.99 33.34 44.90
N GLY A 277 10.04 32.52 44.77
CA GLY A 277 9.94 31.05 44.79
C GLY A 277 9.55 30.41 43.46
N ALA A 278 9.19 31.17 42.42
CA ALA A 278 8.99 30.67 41.08
C ALA A 278 10.33 30.62 40.31
N THR A 279 10.55 29.56 39.57
CA THR A 279 11.75 29.36 38.71
C THR A 279 11.40 29.17 37.25
N LYS A 280 10.11 29.05 36.93
CA LYS A 280 9.58 28.79 35.60
C LYS A 280 9.25 30.10 34.89
N GLY A 281 9.45 30.10 33.57
CA GLY A 281 9.03 31.20 32.70
C GLY A 281 8.13 30.68 31.58
N LYS A 282 7.74 31.61 30.73
CA LYS A 282 6.94 31.35 29.54
C LYS A 282 7.60 31.99 28.33
N TYR A 283 7.38 31.45 27.16
CA TYR A 283 7.67 32.18 25.92
C TYR A 283 6.42 32.26 25.04
N PHE A 284 6.42 33.25 24.18
CA PHE A 284 5.28 33.56 23.34
C PHE A 284 5.72 33.52 21.88
N GLN A 285 5.05 32.68 21.14
CA GLN A 285 5.35 32.37 19.73
C GLN A 285 4.26 32.93 18.83
N GLY A 286 4.65 33.64 17.78
CA GLY A 286 3.75 34.07 16.73
C GLY A 286 3.37 32.94 15.75
N VAL A 287 2.74 33.32 14.66
CA VAL A 287 2.40 32.39 13.57
C VAL A 287 3.67 32.08 12.76
N PRO A 288 3.96 30.80 12.41
CA PRO A 288 5.05 30.48 11.52
C PRO A 288 4.92 31.15 10.15
N LEU A 289 6.01 31.68 9.63
CA LEU A 289 6.05 32.35 8.31
C LEU A 289 5.52 31.48 7.17
N SER A 290 5.76 30.17 7.24
CA SER A 290 5.20 29.19 6.27
C SER A 290 3.68 29.14 6.25
N GLN A 291 3.01 29.50 7.36
CA GLN A 291 1.55 29.56 7.43
C GLN A 291 0.99 30.92 7.01
N LEU A 292 1.79 31.99 7.15
CA LEU A 292 1.39 33.35 6.77
C LEU A 292 1.32 33.57 5.26
N ASN A 293 2.23 32.96 4.52
CA ASN A 293 2.37 33.17 3.09
C ASN A 293 1.57 32.16 2.24
N ASP A 294 0.87 31.23 2.86
CA ASP A 294 0.05 30.24 2.20
C ASP A 294 -1.45 30.56 2.40
N PRO A 295 -2.15 31.03 1.33
CA PRO A 295 -3.60 31.29 1.42
C PRO A 295 -4.43 30.04 1.75
N ALA A 296 -3.86 28.85 1.53
CA ALA A 296 -4.44 27.57 1.87
C ALA A 296 -3.81 26.94 3.12
N ALA A 297 -3.27 27.75 4.04
CA ALA A 297 -2.55 27.28 5.21
C ALA A 297 -3.29 26.18 5.96
N VAL A 298 -2.73 24.98 5.92
CA VAL A 298 -3.23 23.80 6.61
C VAL A 298 -2.18 23.29 7.60
N ALA A 299 -2.63 22.96 8.79
CA ALA A 299 -1.80 22.25 9.76
C ALA A 299 -1.93 20.75 9.52
N TYR A 300 -0.82 20.06 9.30
CA TYR A 300 -0.78 18.61 9.15
C TYR A 300 -0.56 17.94 10.50
N SER A 301 -1.38 16.92 10.77
CA SER A 301 -1.19 16.06 11.95
C SER A 301 -0.46 14.77 11.55
N PRO A 302 0.30 14.15 12.46
CA PRO A 302 0.79 12.79 12.24
C PRO A 302 -0.37 11.80 12.03
N ILE A 303 -0.12 10.77 11.23
CA ILE A 303 -1.03 9.62 11.09
C ILE A 303 -0.83 8.75 12.35
N ASN A 304 -1.92 8.33 12.98
CA ASN A 304 -1.87 7.40 14.10
C ASN A 304 -1.37 6.04 13.63
N ASN A 305 -0.70 5.32 14.52
CA ASN A 305 -0.25 3.96 14.26
C ASN A 305 -0.98 2.90 15.11
N PHE A 306 -2.04 3.29 15.81
CA PHE A 306 -2.92 2.38 16.54
C PHE A 306 -4.38 2.64 16.13
N TYR A 307 -5.09 1.56 15.81
CA TYR A 307 -6.49 1.58 15.42
C TYR A 307 -7.25 0.49 16.15
N ASP A 308 -8.40 0.84 16.71
CA ASP A 308 -9.31 -0.13 17.34
C ASP A 308 -10.45 -0.44 16.37
N PHE A 309 -10.39 -1.61 15.75
CA PHE A 309 -11.42 -2.13 14.85
C PHE A 309 -12.08 -3.40 15.38
N ALA A 310 -11.95 -3.72 16.68
CA ALA A 310 -12.52 -4.93 17.26
C ALA A 310 -14.01 -5.11 16.95
N ALA A 311 -14.80 -4.01 17.03
CA ALA A 311 -16.21 -4.03 16.67
C ALA A 311 -16.46 -4.34 15.19
N ASN A 312 -15.57 -3.87 14.31
CA ASN A 312 -15.69 -4.07 12.87
C ASN A 312 -15.34 -5.50 12.49
N PHE A 313 -14.28 -6.07 13.08
CA PHE A 313 -13.91 -7.47 12.88
C PHE A 313 -15.01 -8.42 13.36
N GLY A 314 -15.68 -8.12 14.49
CA GLY A 314 -16.81 -8.91 14.98
C GLY A 314 -18.03 -8.94 14.04
N ASN A 315 -18.15 -7.96 13.13
CA ASN A 315 -19.33 -7.77 12.29
C ASN A 315 -19.05 -7.88 10.77
N CYS A 316 -17.80 -8.11 10.32
CA CYS A 316 -17.47 -8.07 8.91
C CYS A 316 -17.80 -9.34 8.13
N ARG A 317 -18.13 -10.44 8.80
CA ARG A 317 -18.35 -11.77 8.18
C ARG A 317 -19.24 -11.71 6.93
N THR A 318 -20.33 -10.96 6.96
CA THR A 318 -21.29 -10.85 5.87
C THR A 318 -21.14 -9.56 5.04
N GLU A 319 -20.11 -8.73 5.28
CA GLU A 319 -19.88 -7.54 4.46
C GLU A 319 -19.75 -7.91 2.97
N GLY A 320 -20.25 -7.05 2.10
CA GLY A 320 -20.28 -7.29 0.65
C GLY A 320 -21.34 -8.33 0.23
N GLY A 321 -22.13 -8.84 1.17
CA GLY A 321 -23.18 -9.84 0.91
C GLY A 321 -22.66 -11.23 0.56
N VAL A 322 -21.44 -11.54 0.99
CA VAL A 322 -20.81 -12.87 0.91
C VAL A 322 -20.39 -13.31 2.31
N ASP A 323 -20.79 -14.52 2.68
CA ASP A 323 -20.45 -15.10 3.98
C ASP A 323 -19.06 -15.74 3.89
N PHE A 324 -18.07 -15.12 4.54
CA PHE A 324 -16.70 -15.62 4.57
C PHE A 324 -16.27 -15.83 6.01
N ARG A 325 -16.06 -17.09 6.36
CA ARG A 325 -15.71 -17.51 7.72
C ARG A 325 -14.20 -17.51 7.91
N GLY A 326 -13.75 -16.82 8.96
CA GLY A 326 -12.33 -16.72 9.31
C GLY A 326 -11.51 -15.83 8.35
N GLY A 327 -10.65 -15.00 8.89
CA GLY A 327 -9.70 -14.20 8.11
C GLY A 327 -10.25 -13.03 7.29
N LYS A 328 -11.57 -12.78 7.28
CA LYS A 328 -12.12 -11.65 6.53
C LYS A 328 -11.77 -10.31 7.18
N LYS A 329 -11.20 -9.41 6.40
CA LYS A 329 -10.89 -8.06 6.86
C LYS A 329 -12.06 -7.11 6.67
N PRO A 330 -12.36 -6.23 7.64
CA PRO A 330 -13.44 -5.25 7.50
C PRO A 330 -13.08 -4.17 6.48
N GLU A 331 -14.05 -3.72 5.69
CA GLU A 331 -13.85 -2.69 4.66
C GLU A 331 -13.31 -1.37 5.22
N ILE A 332 -13.64 -1.03 6.46
CA ILE A 332 -13.16 0.19 7.11
C ILE A 332 -11.64 0.19 7.34
N LEU A 333 -11.04 -0.97 7.60
CA LEU A 333 -9.59 -1.11 7.73
C LEU A 333 -8.90 -0.78 6.41
N ILE A 334 -9.34 -1.42 5.33
CA ILE A 334 -8.78 -1.20 4.00
C ILE A 334 -9.02 0.25 3.53
N LYS A 335 -10.21 0.81 3.79
CA LYS A 335 -10.51 2.21 3.53
C LYS A 335 -9.48 3.13 4.21
N THR A 336 -9.21 2.90 5.50
CA THR A 336 -8.25 3.69 6.27
C THR A 336 -6.85 3.65 5.64
N ILE A 337 -6.40 2.47 5.22
CA ILE A 337 -5.11 2.30 4.54
C ILE A 337 -5.09 3.06 3.20
N LEU A 338 -6.11 2.88 2.37
CA LEU A 338 -6.17 3.50 1.05
C LEU A 338 -6.29 5.04 1.13
N GLU A 339 -6.93 5.58 2.15
CA GLU A 339 -6.98 7.04 2.40
C GLU A 339 -5.60 7.63 2.67
N TRP A 340 -4.75 6.91 3.40
CA TRP A 340 -3.41 7.40 3.72
C TRP A 340 -2.41 7.27 2.57
N PHE A 341 -2.59 6.28 1.69
CA PHE A 341 -1.56 5.92 0.73
C PHE A 341 -1.97 6.03 -0.73
N THR A 342 -3.22 6.42 -1.03
CA THR A 342 -3.71 6.55 -2.41
C THR A 342 -4.63 7.76 -2.60
N ASN A 343 -4.75 8.19 -3.86
CA ASN A 343 -5.76 9.11 -4.34
C ASN A 343 -6.70 8.39 -5.33
N GLU A 344 -7.75 9.07 -5.77
CA GLU A 344 -8.63 8.55 -6.82
C GLU A 344 -7.83 8.21 -8.08
N SER A 345 -8.23 7.16 -8.78
CA SER A 345 -7.59 6.62 -9.99
C SER A 345 -6.20 5.97 -9.79
N ASP A 346 -5.62 6.01 -8.60
CA ASP A 346 -4.40 5.26 -8.29
C ASP A 346 -4.64 3.76 -8.37
N LEU A 347 -3.58 3.00 -8.72
CA LEU A 347 -3.64 1.55 -8.83
C LEU A 347 -3.31 0.88 -7.50
N VAL A 348 -4.23 0.05 -7.02
CA VAL A 348 -4.10 -0.80 -5.84
C VAL A 348 -3.90 -2.25 -6.26
N LEU A 349 -3.02 -2.98 -5.59
CA LEU A 349 -2.81 -4.41 -5.82
C LEU A 349 -2.91 -5.18 -4.51
N ASP A 350 -3.62 -6.31 -4.56
CA ASP A 350 -3.68 -7.32 -3.50
C ASP A 350 -3.48 -8.71 -4.11
N SER A 351 -2.38 -9.37 -3.76
CA SER A 351 -2.05 -10.70 -4.26
C SER A 351 -2.43 -11.85 -3.31
N PHE A 352 -3.16 -11.54 -2.22
CA PHE A 352 -3.74 -12.49 -1.28
C PHE A 352 -5.19 -12.05 -0.98
N LEU A 353 -6.02 -12.00 -2.05
CA LEU A 353 -7.27 -11.25 -2.05
C LEU A 353 -8.34 -11.81 -1.10
N GLY A 354 -8.32 -13.12 -0.82
CA GLY A 354 -9.24 -13.79 0.09
C GLY A 354 -10.69 -13.60 -0.31
N SER A 355 -11.43 -12.85 0.48
CA SER A 355 -12.86 -12.56 0.26
C SER A 355 -13.14 -11.39 -0.71
N GLY A 356 -12.12 -10.78 -1.30
CA GLY A 356 -12.27 -9.64 -2.22
C GLY A 356 -12.45 -8.28 -1.54
N THR A 357 -12.09 -8.14 -0.27
CA THR A 357 -12.31 -6.88 0.47
C THR A 357 -11.54 -5.73 -0.14
N THR A 358 -10.25 -5.91 -0.42
CA THR A 358 -9.39 -4.85 -0.98
C THR A 358 -9.92 -4.35 -2.33
N ALA A 359 -10.28 -5.26 -3.22
CA ALA A 359 -10.84 -4.92 -4.53
C ALA A 359 -12.19 -4.18 -4.41
N ALA A 360 -13.07 -4.63 -3.50
CA ALA A 360 -14.35 -4.00 -3.25
C ALA A 360 -14.20 -2.56 -2.71
N VAL A 361 -13.30 -2.35 -1.75
CA VAL A 361 -13.01 -1.03 -1.18
C VAL A 361 -12.36 -0.11 -2.21
N ALA A 362 -11.33 -0.59 -2.93
CA ALA A 362 -10.69 0.18 -3.99
C ALA A 362 -11.71 0.63 -5.04
N HIS A 363 -12.61 -0.25 -5.46
CA HIS A 363 -13.68 0.05 -6.41
C HIS A 363 -14.65 1.11 -5.88
N LYS A 364 -15.16 0.96 -4.66
CA LYS A 364 -16.05 1.94 -3.99
C LYS A 364 -15.39 3.31 -3.79
N MET A 365 -14.08 3.36 -3.73
CA MET A 365 -13.30 4.59 -3.56
C MET A 365 -12.75 5.15 -4.88
N ASN A 366 -13.20 4.66 -6.04
CA ASN A 366 -12.74 5.08 -7.37
C ASN A 366 -11.22 4.88 -7.60
N ARG A 367 -10.65 3.81 -7.03
CA ARG A 367 -9.29 3.38 -7.34
C ARG A 367 -9.32 2.28 -8.40
N LYS A 368 -8.29 2.22 -9.23
CA LYS A 368 -7.99 1.05 -10.07
C LYS A 368 -7.49 -0.07 -9.18
N TRP A 369 -7.76 -1.31 -9.54
CA TRP A 369 -7.29 -2.43 -8.72
C TRP A 369 -6.98 -3.68 -9.53
N ILE A 370 -6.03 -4.46 -9.01
CA ILE A 370 -5.69 -5.81 -9.42
C ILE A 370 -5.76 -6.67 -8.16
N GLY A 371 -6.53 -7.76 -8.21
CA GLY A 371 -6.64 -8.75 -7.14
C GLY A 371 -6.30 -10.13 -7.64
N VAL A 372 -5.52 -10.89 -6.86
CA VAL A 372 -5.17 -12.29 -7.16
C VAL A 372 -5.67 -13.17 -6.03
N GLU A 373 -6.35 -14.27 -6.37
CA GLU A 373 -6.83 -15.27 -5.43
C GLU A 373 -6.56 -16.67 -5.98
N LEU A 374 -5.92 -17.50 -5.16
CA LEU A 374 -5.56 -18.86 -5.53
C LEU A 374 -6.77 -19.81 -5.53
N GLY A 375 -7.63 -19.66 -4.51
CA GLY A 375 -8.68 -20.62 -4.22
C GLY A 375 -9.99 -20.37 -4.98
N GLU A 376 -10.91 -21.30 -4.83
CA GLU A 376 -12.28 -21.22 -5.36
C GLU A 376 -13.02 -19.96 -4.88
N GLN A 377 -12.51 -19.27 -3.88
CA GLN A 377 -13.01 -17.99 -3.38
C GLN A 377 -13.03 -16.91 -4.47
N ALA A 378 -12.15 -16.99 -5.47
CA ALA A 378 -12.19 -16.11 -6.64
C ALA A 378 -13.57 -16.13 -7.32
N TYR A 379 -14.16 -17.32 -7.47
CA TYR A 379 -15.47 -17.54 -8.10
C TYR A 379 -16.63 -17.39 -7.14
N THR A 380 -16.50 -17.95 -5.93
CA THR A 380 -17.60 -18.09 -4.98
C THR A 380 -17.81 -16.85 -4.11
N HIS A 381 -16.77 -16.05 -3.90
CA HIS A 381 -16.80 -14.87 -3.02
C HIS A 381 -16.40 -13.57 -3.74
N CYS A 382 -15.22 -13.52 -4.36
CA CYS A 382 -14.70 -12.27 -4.95
C CYS A 382 -15.59 -11.79 -6.09
N SER A 383 -15.84 -12.62 -7.11
CA SER A 383 -16.66 -12.23 -8.27
C SER A 383 -18.10 -11.88 -7.86
N PRO A 384 -18.84 -12.66 -7.05
CA PRO A 384 -20.16 -12.28 -6.57
C PRO A 384 -20.19 -10.99 -5.76
N ARG A 385 -19.21 -10.77 -4.87
CA ARG A 385 -19.09 -9.54 -4.09
C ARG A 385 -18.92 -8.33 -5.00
N LEU A 386 -17.99 -8.39 -5.95
CA LEU A 386 -17.72 -7.30 -6.88
C LEU A 386 -18.91 -7.02 -7.80
N LYS A 387 -19.63 -8.05 -8.27
CA LYS A 387 -20.90 -7.90 -9.02
C LYS A 387 -21.95 -7.15 -8.19
N ARG A 388 -22.05 -7.41 -6.88
CA ARG A 388 -22.95 -6.68 -5.97
C ARG A 388 -22.53 -5.23 -5.77
N VAL A 389 -21.24 -4.97 -5.63
CA VAL A 389 -20.68 -3.61 -5.51
C VAL A 389 -21.02 -2.81 -6.76
N ILE A 390 -20.70 -3.33 -7.95
CA ILE A 390 -20.93 -2.66 -9.24
C ILE A 390 -22.41 -2.41 -9.50
N SER A 391 -23.27 -3.39 -9.21
CA SER A 391 -24.73 -3.26 -9.39
C SER A 391 -25.43 -2.45 -8.29
N LYS A 392 -24.70 -1.82 -7.36
CA LYS A 392 -25.24 -1.07 -6.20
C LYS A 392 -26.15 -1.93 -5.28
N LYS A 393 -25.96 -3.24 -5.27
CA LYS A 393 -26.69 -4.15 -4.37
C LYS A 393 -26.00 -4.35 -3.02
N ASP A 394 -24.77 -3.88 -2.89
CA ASP A 394 -24.03 -3.89 -1.63
C ASP A 394 -24.21 -2.57 -0.88
N ASN A 395 -24.90 -2.65 0.27
CA ASN A 395 -25.16 -1.54 1.18
C ASN A 395 -24.37 -1.64 2.48
N THR A 396 -23.41 -2.57 2.56
CA THR A 396 -22.62 -2.88 3.75
C THR A 396 -21.27 -2.16 3.74
N GLY A 397 -20.50 -2.33 4.81
CA GLY A 397 -19.16 -1.78 4.92
C GLY A 397 -19.11 -0.28 4.69
N ILE A 398 -18.25 0.14 3.77
CA ILE A 398 -18.03 1.57 3.47
C ILE A 398 -19.00 2.16 2.44
N SER A 399 -19.96 1.40 1.90
CA SER A 399 -20.87 1.89 0.84
C SER A 399 -21.55 3.21 1.19
N LYS A 400 -22.07 3.34 2.43
CA LYS A 400 -22.69 4.58 2.92
C LYS A 400 -21.66 5.69 3.20
N PRO A 401 -20.58 5.43 3.96
CA PRO A 401 -19.55 6.45 4.22
C PRO A 401 -18.95 7.11 2.98
N VAL A 402 -18.79 6.36 1.87
CA VAL A 402 -18.24 6.91 0.62
C VAL A 402 -19.32 7.31 -0.38
N ASN A 403 -20.59 7.21 0.00
CA ASN A 403 -21.75 7.51 -0.87
C ASN A 403 -21.69 6.75 -2.21
N TRP A 404 -21.38 5.47 -2.19
CA TRP A 404 -21.19 4.66 -3.39
C TRP A 404 -22.49 4.56 -4.22
N GLN A 405 -22.38 4.84 -5.52
CA GLN A 405 -23.55 4.88 -6.44
C GLN A 405 -23.60 3.70 -7.42
N GLY A 406 -22.65 2.76 -7.33
CA GLY A 406 -22.53 1.68 -8.31
C GLY A 406 -21.78 2.11 -9.57
N GLY A 407 -21.66 1.20 -10.52
CA GLY A 407 -21.00 1.42 -11.81
C GLY A 407 -19.60 0.84 -11.92
N GLY A 408 -19.01 0.98 -13.10
CA GLY A 408 -17.72 0.41 -13.44
C GLY A 408 -17.80 -1.09 -13.77
N GLY A 409 -16.65 -1.74 -13.80
CA GLY A 409 -16.57 -3.16 -14.12
C GLY A 409 -15.19 -3.74 -13.83
N PHE A 410 -15.07 -5.05 -14.04
CA PHE A 410 -13.81 -5.78 -13.98
C PHE A 410 -13.79 -6.93 -14.98
N LYS A 411 -12.58 -7.34 -15.37
CA LYS A 411 -12.34 -8.57 -16.11
C LYS A 411 -11.84 -9.65 -15.16
N PHE A 412 -12.35 -10.86 -15.35
CA PHE A 412 -11.87 -12.05 -14.69
C PHE A 412 -10.83 -12.73 -15.57
N TYR A 413 -9.72 -13.14 -14.96
CA TYR A 413 -8.61 -13.77 -15.65
C TYR A 413 -8.27 -15.12 -15.02
N GLU A 414 -7.90 -16.07 -15.87
CA GLU A 414 -7.26 -17.33 -15.52
C GLU A 414 -5.81 -17.30 -15.95
N LEU A 415 -4.93 -17.94 -15.18
CA LEU A 415 -3.59 -18.23 -15.64
C LEU A 415 -3.65 -19.29 -16.74
N ALA A 416 -2.98 -19.04 -17.86
CA ALA A 416 -2.78 -20.07 -18.87
C ALA A 416 -1.99 -21.26 -18.28
N PRO A 417 -2.17 -22.47 -18.79
CA PRO A 417 -1.32 -23.60 -18.42
C PRO A 417 0.14 -23.32 -18.76
N SER A 418 1.09 -24.11 -18.25
CA SER A 418 2.50 -23.99 -18.62
C SER A 418 2.70 -24.12 -20.12
N LEU A 419 3.55 -23.24 -20.69
CA LEU A 419 3.87 -23.25 -22.12
C LEU A 419 4.53 -24.55 -22.55
N LEU A 420 5.37 -25.11 -21.69
CA LEU A 420 5.98 -26.43 -21.90
C LEU A 420 5.48 -27.40 -20.83
N ASN A 421 5.22 -28.64 -21.25
CA ASN A 421 4.91 -29.73 -20.32
C ASN A 421 5.74 -30.98 -20.70
N HIS A 422 5.86 -31.90 -19.74
CA HIS A 422 6.59 -33.14 -19.96
C HIS A 422 5.79 -34.12 -20.85
N ASP A 423 6.46 -34.65 -21.86
CA ASP A 423 5.91 -35.77 -22.61
C ASP A 423 6.05 -37.08 -21.82
N LYS A 424 5.55 -38.19 -22.37
CA LYS A 424 5.65 -39.52 -21.74
C LYS A 424 7.08 -40.04 -21.55
N TYR A 425 8.08 -39.38 -22.14
CA TYR A 425 9.48 -39.70 -22.03
C TYR A 425 10.27 -38.75 -21.14
N GLY A 426 9.57 -37.75 -20.54
CA GLY A 426 10.18 -36.74 -19.67
C GLY A 426 10.83 -35.58 -20.43
N ASN A 427 10.57 -35.42 -21.75
CA ASN A 427 11.06 -34.27 -22.49
C ASN A 427 10.06 -33.10 -22.40
N LEU A 428 10.57 -31.89 -22.22
CA LEU A 428 9.74 -30.68 -22.31
C LEU A 428 9.34 -30.40 -23.77
N VAL A 429 8.04 -30.35 -24.00
CA VAL A 429 7.41 -30.08 -25.31
C VAL A 429 6.39 -28.96 -25.19
N ILE A 430 6.08 -28.27 -26.28
CA ILE A 430 5.06 -27.24 -26.29
C ILE A 430 3.72 -27.86 -25.87
N ASN A 431 3.06 -27.24 -24.92
CA ASN A 431 1.76 -27.67 -24.43
C ASN A 431 0.72 -27.60 -25.56
N LYS A 432 -0.05 -28.69 -25.75
CA LYS A 432 -1.04 -28.82 -26.83
C LYS A 432 -2.24 -27.88 -26.66
N GLU A 433 -2.46 -27.32 -25.49
CA GLU A 433 -3.52 -26.35 -25.23
C GLU A 433 -3.21 -24.97 -25.82
N TYR A 434 -1.95 -24.74 -26.22
CA TYR A 434 -1.56 -23.50 -26.88
C TYR A 434 -1.92 -23.53 -28.37
N ASN A 435 -2.87 -22.70 -28.76
CA ASN A 435 -3.08 -22.37 -30.15
C ASN A 435 -1.97 -21.44 -30.70
N ALA A 436 -2.01 -21.11 -31.99
CA ALA A 436 -0.96 -20.31 -32.62
C ALA A 436 -0.81 -18.91 -32.00
N ASP A 437 -1.93 -18.26 -31.69
CA ASP A 437 -1.94 -16.91 -31.10
C ASP A 437 -1.45 -16.93 -29.66
N MET A 438 -1.88 -17.88 -28.85
CA MET A 438 -1.38 -18.08 -27.51
C MET A 438 0.13 -18.35 -27.48
N LEU A 439 0.60 -19.22 -28.43
CA LEU A 439 2.03 -19.50 -28.53
C LEU A 439 2.82 -18.24 -28.91
N ALA A 440 2.32 -17.44 -29.85
CA ALA A 440 2.95 -16.19 -30.25
C ALA A 440 2.99 -15.17 -29.09
N ALA A 441 1.88 -15.03 -28.37
CA ALA A 441 1.79 -14.16 -27.21
C ALA A 441 2.75 -14.60 -26.08
N ALA A 442 2.81 -15.90 -25.77
CA ALA A 442 3.71 -16.43 -24.76
C ALA A 442 5.18 -16.24 -25.16
N MET A 443 5.53 -16.53 -26.42
CA MET A 443 6.89 -16.34 -26.92
C MET A 443 7.30 -14.85 -26.91
N ALA A 444 6.39 -13.95 -27.30
CA ALA A 444 6.62 -12.51 -27.18
C ALA A 444 6.97 -12.15 -25.73
N LYS A 445 6.15 -12.60 -24.77
CA LYS A 445 6.37 -12.36 -23.34
C LYS A 445 7.72 -12.92 -22.85
N HIS A 446 8.06 -14.14 -23.17
CA HIS A 446 9.33 -14.78 -22.79
C HIS A 446 10.56 -14.10 -23.41
N GLN A 447 10.43 -13.49 -24.58
CA GLN A 447 11.52 -12.80 -25.25
C GLN A 447 11.55 -11.28 -25.00
N GLY A 448 10.66 -10.75 -24.13
CA GLY A 448 10.62 -9.33 -23.78
C GLY A 448 9.92 -8.45 -24.82
N PHE A 449 9.11 -9.02 -25.70
CA PHE A 449 8.29 -8.31 -26.66
C PHE A 449 6.86 -8.12 -26.15
N THR A 450 6.21 -7.06 -26.62
CA THR A 450 4.77 -6.87 -26.43
C THR A 450 4.02 -7.51 -27.58
N PHE A 451 3.13 -8.46 -27.29
CA PHE A 451 2.28 -9.09 -28.31
C PHE A 451 1.27 -8.08 -28.87
N SER A 452 1.40 -7.76 -30.13
CA SER A 452 0.55 -6.79 -30.86
C SER A 452 0.60 -7.14 -32.35
N PRO A 453 -0.20 -8.14 -32.79
CA PRO A 453 -0.15 -8.59 -34.18
C PRO A 453 -0.63 -7.51 -35.12
N ASP A 454 0.12 -7.32 -36.22
CA ASP A 454 -0.24 -6.42 -37.31
C ASP A 454 -1.38 -7.06 -38.13
N ALA A 455 -2.32 -6.22 -38.58
CA ALA A 455 -3.49 -6.70 -39.32
C ALA A 455 -3.20 -7.15 -40.74
N GLU A 456 -2.13 -6.63 -41.36
CA GLU A 456 -1.77 -6.89 -42.76
C GLU A 456 -0.52 -7.76 -42.90
N ILE A 457 0.44 -7.59 -41.95
CA ILE A 457 1.74 -8.25 -42.00
C ILE A 457 1.79 -9.42 -41.00
N TYR A 458 1.49 -10.61 -41.42
CA TYR A 458 1.30 -11.81 -40.57
C TYR A 458 2.50 -12.16 -39.67
N TRP A 459 3.71 -11.78 -40.05
CA TRP A 459 4.91 -12.07 -39.29
C TRP A 459 5.24 -10.98 -38.26
N LYS A 460 4.64 -9.79 -38.30
CA LYS A 460 4.72 -8.77 -37.24
C LYS A 460 3.73 -9.09 -36.14
N GLN A 461 4.06 -10.06 -35.27
CA GLN A 461 3.16 -10.50 -34.18
C GLN A 461 3.35 -9.75 -32.89
N GLY A 462 4.42 -8.98 -32.77
CA GLY A 462 4.72 -8.16 -31.59
C GLY A 462 6.01 -7.37 -31.81
N ASN A 463 6.26 -6.43 -30.89
CA ASN A 463 7.42 -5.56 -30.97
C ASN A 463 8.03 -5.29 -29.58
N SER A 464 9.34 -5.07 -29.53
CA SER A 464 10.04 -4.58 -28.34
C SER A 464 10.35 -3.09 -28.42
N THR A 465 10.63 -2.62 -29.65
CA THR A 465 10.79 -1.21 -30.02
C THR A 465 9.99 -0.91 -31.28
N GLU A 466 10.08 0.29 -31.83
CA GLU A 466 9.43 0.66 -33.10
C GLU A 466 10.00 -0.11 -34.29
N HIS A 467 11.21 -0.70 -34.17
CA HIS A 467 11.95 -1.35 -35.25
C HIS A 467 12.26 -2.83 -35.00
N ASP A 468 11.98 -3.36 -33.81
CA ASP A 468 12.26 -4.75 -33.44
C ASP A 468 10.98 -5.56 -33.34
N PHE A 469 10.84 -6.58 -34.17
CA PHE A 469 9.64 -7.40 -34.25
C PHE A 469 9.90 -8.86 -33.89
N ILE A 470 8.83 -9.58 -33.51
CA ILE A 470 8.86 -11.03 -33.26
C ILE A 470 7.83 -11.77 -34.14
N PHE A 471 8.25 -12.90 -34.64
CA PHE A 471 7.42 -13.88 -35.38
C PHE A 471 7.57 -15.27 -34.76
N THR A 472 6.48 -15.88 -34.38
CA THR A 472 6.45 -17.22 -33.79
C THR A 472 5.62 -18.15 -34.66
N THR A 473 6.18 -19.33 -35.00
CA THR A 473 5.48 -20.32 -35.82
C THR A 473 5.93 -21.74 -35.52
N THR A 474 5.00 -22.69 -35.68
CA THR A 474 5.30 -24.13 -35.66
C THR A 474 5.59 -24.69 -37.05
N GLN A 475 5.37 -23.90 -38.10
CA GLN A 475 5.67 -24.27 -39.46
C GLN A 475 7.19 -24.31 -39.73
N LEU A 476 7.58 -25.05 -40.79
CA LEU A 476 8.97 -25.08 -41.25
C LEU A 476 9.31 -23.74 -41.92
N ILE A 477 10.30 -23.01 -41.41
CA ILE A 477 10.86 -21.83 -42.09
C ILE A 477 11.75 -22.30 -43.22
N THR A 478 11.36 -22.00 -44.48
CA THR A 478 12.14 -22.28 -45.69
C THR A 478 12.96 -21.06 -46.08
N ALA A 479 13.98 -21.27 -46.93
CA ALA A 479 14.80 -20.17 -47.46
C ALA A 479 13.98 -19.16 -48.27
N GLU A 480 13.01 -19.63 -49.06
CA GLU A 480 12.10 -18.81 -49.86
C GLU A 480 11.17 -17.96 -48.98
N MET A 481 10.60 -18.55 -47.92
CA MET A 481 9.78 -17.81 -46.93
C MET A 481 10.61 -16.73 -46.24
N LEU A 482 11.84 -17.04 -45.87
CA LEU A 482 12.74 -16.09 -45.19
C LEU A 482 13.13 -14.92 -46.11
N GLU A 483 13.35 -15.18 -47.42
CA GLU A 483 13.58 -14.13 -48.40
C GLU A 483 12.36 -13.22 -48.55
N THR A 484 11.17 -13.80 -48.66
CA THR A 484 9.93 -13.02 -48.77
C THR A 484 9.71 -12.12 -47.52
N ILE A 485 10.01 -12.62 -46.32
CA ILE A 485 9.93 -11.82 -45.09
C ILE A 485 10.99 -10.71 -45.11
N HIS A 486 12.24 -11.02 -45.50
CA HIS A 486 13.31 -10.06 -45.58
C HIS A 486 13.02 -8.92 -46.56
N ASP A 487 12.43 -9.23 -47.71
CA ASP A 487 12.06 -8.23 -48.72
C ASP A 487 10.96 -7.26 -48.24
N GLN A 488 10.17 -7.68 -47.25
CA GLN A 488 9.15 -6.85 -46.61
C GLN A 488 9.66 -6.10 -45.36
N LEU A 489 10.84 -6.48 -44.84
CA LEU A 489 11.44 -5.90 -43.67
C LEU A 489 12.16 -4.59 -44.03
N GLY A 490 11.91 -3.52 -43.30
CA GLY A 490 12.59 -2.23 -43.51
C GLY A 490 14.10 -2.30 -43.23
N GLU A 491 14.87 -1.40 -43.86
CA GLU A 491 16.33 -1.36 -43.70
C GLU A 491 16.78 -1.22 -42.23
N ASP A 492 16.02 -0.49 -41.42
CA ASP A 492 16.27 -0.26 -39.99
C ASP A 492 15.51 -1.23 -39.09
N GLU A 493 14.76 -2.19 -39.65
CA GLU A 493 13.97 -3.13 -38.88
C GLU A 493 14.75 -4.44 -38.62
N SER A 494 14.52 -5.02 -37.43
CA SER A 494 15.02 -6.35 -37.08
C SER A 494 13.89 -7.30 -36.71
N LEU A 495 14.13 -8.60 -36.92
CA LEU A 495 13.15 -9.65 -36.68
C LEU A 495 13.73 -10.83 -35.90
N LEU A 496 13.08 -11.17 -34.78
CA LEU A 496 13.30 -12.41 -34.07
C LEU A 496 12.28 -13.47 -34.52
N ILE A 497 12.72 -14.54 -35.17
CA ILE A 497 11.88 -15.67 -35.52
C ILE A 497 12.03 -16.79 -34.51
N CYS A 498 10.94 -17.14 -33.81
CA CYS A 498 10.87 -18.28 -32.91
C CYS A 498 10.11 -19.43 -33.61
N CYS A 499 10.79 -20.51 -33.96
CA CYS A 499 10.17 -21.60 -34.70
C CYS A 499 10.60 -22.98 -34.23
N THR A 500 9.80 -24.01 -34.53
CA THR A 500 10.13 -25.40 -34.21
C THR A 500 11.18 -25.99 -35.15
N LYS A 501 11.13 -25.61 -36.43
CA LYS A 501 12.01 -26.13 -37.49
C LYS A 501 12.33 -25.05 -38.52
N PHE A 502 13.56 -25.08 -39.04
CA PHE A 502 13.97 -24.25 -40.17
C PHE A 502 15.02 -24.98 -41.02
N GLN A 503 15.11 -24.64 -42.32
CA GLN A 503 16.12 -25.18 -43.22
C GLN A 503 17.52 -24.69 -42.82
N PRO A 504 18.59 -25.53 -42.94
CA PRO A 504 19.95 -25.14 -42.54
C PRO A 504 20.43 -23.83 -43.21
N GLU A 505 20.00 -23.58 -44.43
CA GLU A 505 20.35 -22.42 -45.26
C GLU A 505 19.80 -21.11 -44.71
N CYS A 506 18.79 -21.17 -43.86
CA CYS A 506 18.20 -20.00 -43.20
C CYS A 506 19.09 -19.44 -42.09
N ARG A 507 20.03 -20.26 -41.55
CA ARG A 507 20.86 -19.87 -40.41
C ARG A 507 21.80 -18.72 -40.79
N ASN A 508 21.66 -17.58 -40.10
CA ASN A 508 22.48 -16.38 -40.33
C ASN A 508 22.47 -15.88 -41.80
N LYS A 509 21.38 -16.14 -42.53
CA LYS A 509 21.26 -15.72 -43.91
C LYS A 509 21.18 -14.18 -44.04
N PHE A 510 20.47 -13.54 -43.14
CA PHE A 510 20.31 -12.09 -43.09
C PHE A 510 20.78 -11.55 -41.70
N PRO A 511 21.53 -10.44 -41.65
CA PRO A 511 22.11 -9.94 -40.41
C PRO A 511 21.07 -9.35 -39.44
N ASN A 512 19.92 -8.89 -39.97
CA ASN A 512 18.82 -8.29 -39.22
C ASN A 512 17.72 -9.30 -38.85
N ILE A 513 17.91 -10.61 -39.17
CA ILE A 513 16.98 -11.68 -38.80
C ILE A 513 17.69 -12.72 -37.92
N THR A 514 17.18 -12.91 -36.72
CA THR A 514 17.64 -13.93 -35.78
C THR A 514 16.64 -15.08 -35.70
N ILE A 515 17.07 -16.33 -35.83
CA ILE A 515 16.20 -17.52 -35.72
C ILE A 515 16.55 -18.30 -34.46
N LYS A 516 15.57 -18.51 -33.59
CA LYS A 516 15.67 -19.32 -32.38
C LYS A 516 14.72 -20.53 -32.44
N LYS A 517 15.17 -21.68 -31.98
CA LYS A 517 14.35 -22.90 -31.92
C LYS A 517 13.54 -23.01 -30.65
N ILE A 518 12.25 -23.29 -30.78
CA ILE A 518 11.36 -23.65 -29.67
C ILE A 518 11.33 -25.21 -29.58
N PRO A 519 11.37 -25.84 -28.39
CA PRO A 519 11.44 -25.21 -27.05
C PRO A 519 12.85 -24.87 -26.60
N LYS A 520 13.89 -25.19 -27.34
CA LYS A 520 15.29 -25.08 -26.92
C LYS A 520 15.65 -23.72 -26.31
N VAL A 521 15.11 -22.62 -26.85
CA VAL A 521 15.37 -21.24 -26.37
C VAL A 521 14.78 -20.99 -25.00
N LEU A 522 13.87 -21.82 -24.52
CA LEU A 522 13.14 -21.68 -23.26
C LEU A 522 13.71 -22.55 -22.14
N LEU A 523 14.38 -23.68 -22.46
CA LEU A 523 14.70 -24.75 -21.52
C LEU A 523 15.52 -24.31 -20.30
N ASP A 524 16.34 -23.27 -20.44
CA ASP A 524 17.22 -22.79 -19.36
C ASP A 524 16.77 -21.44 -18.79
N THR A 525 15.57 -20.95 -19.15
CA THR A 525 15.12 -19.61 -18.78
C THR A 525 14.28 -19.57 -17.50
N CYS A 526 13.42 -20.56 -17.33
CA CYS A 526 12.52 -20.67 -16.17
C CYS A 526 12.11 -22.13 -15.91
N GLU A 527 11.39 -22.36 -14.82
CA GLU A 527 10.72 -23.63 -14.51
C GLU A 527 9.42 -23.72 -15.30
N PHE A 528 9.21 -24.87 -15.93
CA PHE A 528 7.97 -25.18 -16.66
C PHE A 528 7.26 -26.36 -16.02
N ASP A 529 5.97 -26.53 -16.35
CA ASP A 529 5.14 -27.64 -15.85
C ASP A 529 4.97 -27.62 -14.31
N HIS A 530 4.95 -26.41 -13.76
CA HIS A 530 4.76 -26.20 -12.32
C HIS A 530 3.67 -25.15 -12.11
N ASP A 531 2.52 -25.57 -11.57
CA ASP A 531 1.31 -24.75 -11.51
C ASP A 531 1.02 -24.16 -10.14
N ASP A 532 1.71 -24.63 -9.10
CA ASP A 532 1.46 -24.26 -7.72
C ASP A 532 2.76 -24.03 -6.96
N TYR A 533 3.02 -22.77 -6.64
CA TYR A 533 4.11 -22.31 -5.77
C TYR A 533 3.61 -21.93 -4.37
N SER A 534 2.35 -22.23 -4.07
CA SER A 534 1.83 -22.06 -2.72
C SER A 534 2.41 -23.12 -1.79
N LEU A 535 2.48 -22.81 -0.51
CA LEU A 535 2.51 -23.86 0.48
C LEU A 535 1.17 -24.59 0.35
N ASN A 536 1.19 -25.92 0.19
CA ASN A 536 0.03 -26.75 0.45
C ASN A 536 -0.28 -26.66 1.97
N ILE A 537 -0.75 -25.50 2.39
CA ILE A 537 -1.41 -25.34 3.67
C ILE A 537 -2.74 -26.09 3.46
N VAL A 538 -2.76 -27.34 3.87
CA VAL A 538 -4.01 -28.10 3.99
C VAL A 538 -4.95 -27.15 4.72
N SER A 539 -6.09 -26.85 4.09
CA SER A 539 -7.13 -25.99 4.68
C SER A 539 -7.24 -26.33 6.15
N VAL A 540 -7.09 -25.31 7.01
CA VAL A 540 -7.30 -25.47 8.45
C VAL A 540 -8.54 -26.35 8.59
N PRO A 541 -8.47 -27.52 9.24
CA PRO A 541 -9.68 -28.32 9.51
C PRO A 541 -10.67 -27.33 10.10
N ASP A 542 -11.88 -27.27 9.55
CA ASP A 542 -12.94 -26.46 10.14
C ASP A 542 -12.86 -26.70 11.64
N ILE A 543 -12.26 -25.75 12.37
CA ILE A 543 -12.38 -25.72 13.81
C ILE A 543 -13.87 -25.54 13.97
N ALA A 544 -14.54 -26.65 14.27
CA ALA A 544 -15.96 -26.65 14.47
C ALA A 544 -16.23 -25.45 15.37
N ASP A 545 -16.93 -24.46 14.85
CA ASP A 545 -17.50 -23.35 15.60
C ASP A 545 -18.53 -23.98 16.56
N ASP A 546 -18.03 -24.66 17.60
CA ASP A 546 -18.85 -25.24 18.65
C ASP A 546 -19.24 -24.18 19.69
N ASP A 547 -18.79 -22.96 19.49
CA ASP A 547 -19.24 -21.80 20.25
C ASP A 547 -20.26 -20.98 19.47
N ARG A 548 -21.29 -21.62 18.95
CA ARG A 548 -22.54 -20.92 18.66
C ARG A 548 -23.28 -20.70 20.00
N ASP A 549 -22.92 -19.65 20.67
CA ASP A 549 -23.84 -19.02 21.61
C ASP A 549 -24.81 -18.14 20.79
N ASP A 550 -25.77 -18.81 20.13
CA ASP A 550 -26.99 -18.19 19.61
C ASP A 550 -27.87 -17.80 20.82
N THR A 551 -27.36 -16.97 21.70
CA THR A 551 -28.22 -16.18 22.55
C THR A 551 -28.82 -15.08 21.68
N GLU A 552 -29.96 -15.46 21.04
CA GLU A 552 -30.98 -14.49 20.69
C GLU A 552 -31.16 -13.55 21.89
N LEU A 553 -30.81 -12.27 21.68
CA LEU A 553 -31.26 -11.22 22.57
C LEU A 553 -32.79 -11.19 22.43
N GLU A 554 -33.51 -11.95 23.31
CA GLU A 554 -34.90 -11.69 23.56
C GLU A 554 -35.02 -10.22 23.97
N GLU A 555 -35.59 -9.42 23.09
CA GLU A 555 -36.16 -8.13 23.42
C GLU A 555 -37.20 -8.35 24.52
N ASN A 556 -36.82 -8.02 25.73
CA ASN A 556 -37.78 -7.88 26.81
C ASN A 556 -38.66 -6.68 26.50
N PRO A 557 -39.97 -6.86 26.26
CA PRO A 557 -40.88 -5.73 26.17
C PRO A 557 -40.99 -5.12 27.58
N MET A 558 -40.64 -3.83 27.69
CA MET A 558 -40.96 -3.03 28.86
C MET A 558 -42.46 -3.13 29.12
N SER A 559 -42.82 -3.81 30.19
CA SER A 559 -44.15 -3.73 30.76
C SER A 559 -44.23 -2.47 31.61
N ASP A 560 -44.94 -1.46 31.10
CA ASP A 560 -45.56 -0.44 31.92
C ASP A 560 -46.44 -1.10 32.97
N SER A 561 -46.18 -0.88 34.23
CA SER A 561 -47.15 -0.99 35.29
C SER A 561 -46.95 0.16 36.27
N GLU A 562 -47.84 1.11 36.12
CA GLU A 562 -48.25 2.03 37.16
C GLU A 562 -48.73 1.34 38.42
N SER A 563 -48.60 2.07 39.47
CA SER A 563 -49.50 2.24 40.60
C SER A 563 -48.97 1.74 41.94
N GLU A 564 -48.79 2.74 42.78
CA GLU A 564 -49.55 3.05 44.01
C GLU A 564 -49.21 2.27 45.32
N GLN A 565 -48.82 3.10 46.30
CA GLN A 565 -49.14 3.04 47.76
C GLN A 565 -48.38 2.00 48.62
N SER A 566 -47.51 2.45 49.43
CA SER A 566 -47.62 2.90 50.85
C SER A 566 -46.26 3.15 51.48
#